data_5f2b6371fc46a2d95d4d31c93c1c8f09
#
_entry.id   5f2b6371fc46a2d95d4d31c93c1c8f09
#
_cell.length_a   1.000
_cell.length_b   1.000
_cell.length_c   1.000
_cell.angle_alpha   90.00
_cell.angle_beta   90.00
_cell.angle_gamma   90.00
#
_symmetry.space_group_name_H-M   'P 1'
#
loop_
_entity.id
_entity.type
_entity.pdbx_description
1 polymer ?
#
loop_
_entity_poly.entity_id
_entity_poly.type
_entity_poly.pdbx_seq_one_letter_code
_entity_poly.pdbx_strand_id
1 'polypeptide(L)'
;MTTTNGPLGSKHHAWSALALAVSLTGAGAAARADTLSDLKEQTEALRRKVDELEDAQRKPAPTGVVTGGDIPGSFRLPGSTTSIKLGGYVKFDAVYSDITQGVDAVANQQTVDSAIPVGPTGTPADHKRGQLTLHARQTRLNLATSTPTSYGNMTTFIEGDFFGADGNESVTNSNGFRIRHAYGTLGNFLAGQYWTNFFDENTYAETVEFGGPVGEIFIRQAQMRWTQPFAAGEWSASMENAESLFAVSGAPLTAGSATPLRSDRDRYPDIIGRLKWKNPLGTFNAALMARNIRIDSATAADAKWGEGVSLTEVIPIGNTDDFRANFNAGNAIGRYQLSGFFPDGYVDATGKVRLAQAKSAYAAYRHFWSPMLRSSLILAASSTDTPGGGTFNGFNKSARSAHANLILSPVPRVNLGMELIYEKRTVVDGDFGTLHRLQFAAQYFF
;
A
#
# COMPACT_ATOMS: atom_id res chain seq x y z
N MET A 1 -5.15 -2.05 -8.26
CA MET A 1 -4.99 -3.49 -8.17
C MET A 1 -4.95 -3.90 -6.72
N THR A 2 -6.01 -3.87 -6.11
CA THR A 2 -6.12 -4.35 -4.76
C THR A 2 -7.18 -5.42 -4.73
N THR A 3 -6.76 -6.64 -4.96
CA THR A 3 -7.45 -7.68 -4.25
C THR A 3 -7.02 -7.52 -2.83
N THR A 4 -7.80 -6.83 -2.12
CA THR A 4 -7.77 -6.79 -0.69
C THR A 4 -8.13 -8.16 -0.16
N ASN A 5 -7.16 -9.03 -0.06
CA ASN A 5 -7.17 -9.88 1.08
C ASN A 5 -6.64 -9.01 2.20
N GLY A 6 -7.56 -8.31 2.84
CA GLY A 6 -7.28 -7.64 4.08
C GLY A 6 -6.62 -8.60 5.05
N PRO A 7 -5.90 -8.12 6.04
CA PRO A 7 -5.38 -8.96 7.09
C PRO A 7 -6.51 -9.85 7.60
N LEU A 8 -6.21 -11.09 7.83
CA LEU A 8 -7.08 -12.10 8.38
C LEU A 8 -8.00 -11.48 9.43
N GLY A 9 -9.26 -11.30 9.05
CA GLY A 9 -10.22 -10.57 9.86
C GLY A 9 -10.30 -11.18 11.25
N SER A 10 -10.10 -10.35 12.26
CA SER A 10 -10.28 -10.75 13.64
C SER A 10 -11.71 -11.27 13.83
N LYS A 11 -11.88 -12.32 14.60
CA LYS A 11 -13.12 -13.03 14.92
C LYS A 11 -14.25 -12.17 15.57
N HIS A 12 -14.16 -10.86 15.54
CA HIS A 12 -15.18 -9.98 16.13
C HIS A 12 -16.47 -9.87 15.31
N HIS A 13 -16.56 -10.47 14.11
CA HIS A 13 -17.79 -10.44 13.31
C HIS A 13 -18.89 -11.42 13.77
N ALA A 14 -18.59 -12.35 14.69
CA ALA A 14 -19.61 -13.25 15.23
C ALA A 14 -20.59 -12.57 16.22
N TRP A 15 -20.25 -11.41 16.75
CA TRP A 15 -21.06 -10.72 17.76
C TRP A 15 -21.99 -9.65 17.17
N SER A 16 -21.79 -9.21 15.94
CA SER A 16 -22.60 -8.15 15.32
C SER A 16 -23.93 -8.67 14.74
N ALA A 17 -24.08 -9.97 14.55
CA ALA A 17 -25.32 -10.56 14.04
C ALA A 17 -26.41 -10.75 15.12
N LEU A 18 -26.08 -10.58 16.40
CA LEU A 18 -27.03 -10.77 17.49
C LEU A 18 -27.73 -9.48 17.92
N ALA A 19 -27.35 -8.33 17.41
CA ALA A 19 -27.93 -7.03 17.81
C ALA A 19 -29.13 -6.57 16.97
N LEU A 20 -29.53 -7.31 15.93
CA LEU A 20 -30.58 -6.85 14.99
C LEU A 20 -31.95 -7.54 15.13
N ALA A 21 -32.24 -8.24 16.22
CA ALA A 21 -33.51 -8.96 16.41
C ALA A 21 -34.37 -8.46 17.58
N VAL A 22 -34.20 -7.25 18.05
CA VAL A 22 -35.05 -6.68 19.11
C VAL A 22 -35.68 -5.37 18.65
N SER A 23 -36.62 -5.47 17.73
CA SER A 23 -37.70 -4.46 17.58
C SER A 23 -38.92 -5.11 16.91
N LEU A 24 -39.80 -5.72 17.68
CA LEU A 24 -41.21 -5.87 17.31
C LEU A 24 -42.08 -5.99 18.58
N THR A 25 -43.00 -5.11 18.63
CA THR A 25 -44.08 -4.76 19.51
C THR A 25 -44.95 -5.89 20.06
N GLY A 26 -45.22 -5.78 21.35
CA GLY A 26 -46.53 -5.95 22.00
C GLY A 26 -47.41 -7.17 21.67
N ALA A 27 -47.17 -8.29 22.37
CA ALA A 27 -48.20 -9.27 22.70
C ALA A 27 -47.78 -10.04 23.96
N GLY A 28 -48.70 -10.14 24.89
CA GLY A 28 -48.75 -10.83 26.16
C GLY A 28 -47.49 -11.30 26.91
N ALA A 29 -47.44 -11.02 28.21
CA ALA A 29 -46.33 -11.37 29.11
C ALA A 29 -45.99 -12.88 29.16
N ALA A 30 -46.94 -13.77 28.87
CA ALA A 30 -46.71 -15.22 28.83
C ALA A 30 -45.94 -15.65 27.57
N ALA A 31 -46.29 -15.13 26.40
CA ALA A 31 -45.56 -15.41 25.14
C ALA A 31 -44.11 -14.85 25.15
N ARG A 32 -43.79 -13.82 25.98
CA ARG A 32 -42.47 -13.32 26.20
C ARG A 32 -41.58 -14.21 27.05
N ALA A 33 -42.15 -14.95 28.01
CA ALA A 33 -41.39 -15.86 28.85
C ALA A 33 -40.89 -17.08 28.04
N ASP A 34 -41.76 -17.65 27.20
CA ASP A 34 -41.41 -18.79 26.34
C ASP A 34 -40.37 -18.39 25.28
N THR A 35 -40.55 -17.24 24.63
CA THR A 35 -39.58 -16.73 23.66
C THR A 35 -38.23 -16.38 24.29
N LEU A 36 -38.19 -15.92 25.54
CA LEU A 36 -36.94 -15.62 26.25
C LEU A 36 -36.23 -16.91 26.68
N SER A 37 -36.98 -17.95 27.05
CA SER A 37 -36.45 -19.28 27.33
C SER A 37 -35.84 -19.93 26.08
N ASP A 38 -36.58 -19.92 24.98
CA ASP A 38 -36.10 -20.43 23.68
C ASP A 38 -34.87 -19.68 23.17
N LEU A 39 -34.83 -18.36 23.35
CA LEU A 39 -33.68 -17.54 22.96
C LEU A 39 -32.44 -17.85 23.82
N LYS A 40 -32.64 -18.11 25.13
CA LYS A 40 -31.56 -18.54 26.01
C LYS A 40 -31.03 -19.91 25.62
N GLU A 41 -31.91 -20.85 25.34
CA GLU A 41 -31.53 -22.21 24.93
C GLU A 41 -30.80 -22.20 23.60
N GLN A 42 -31.25 -21.42 22.62
CA GLN A 42 -30.56 -21.22 21.34
C GLN A 42 -29.18 -20.57 21.54
N THR A 43 -29.08 -19.61 22.44
CA THR A 43 -27.82 -18.92 22.75
C THR A 43 -26.82 -19.89 23.41
N GLU A 44 -27.27 -20.73 24.32
CA GLU A 44 -26.43 -21.75 24.95
C GLU A 44 -26.03 -22.87 23.97
N ALA A 45 -26.94 -23.28 23.09
CA ALA A 45 -26.63 -24.24 22.04
C ALA A 45 -25.60 -23.68 21.04
N LEU A 46 -25.73 -22.41 20.65
CA LEU A 46 -24.77 -21.73 19.82
C LEU A 46 -23.40 -21.57 20.51
N ARG A 47 -23.38 -21.24 21.81
CA ARG A 47 -22.14 -21.20 22.59
C ARG A 47 -21.45 -22.54 22.63
N ARG A 48 -22.16 -23.63 22.95
CA ARG A 48 -21.63 -25.00 22.93
C ARG A 48 -21.05 -25.35 21.55
N LYS A 49 -21.72 -24.96 20.48
CA LYS A 49 -21.26 -25.22 19.13
C LYS A 49 -20.04 -24.39 18.74
N VAL A 50 -19.93 -23.16 19.24
CA VAL A 50 -18.73 -22.32 19.11
C VAL A 50 -17.57 -22.94 19.87
N ASP A 51 -17.76 -23.36 21.12
CA ASP A 51 -16.73 -24.01 21.93
C ASP A 51 -16.25 -25.35 21.29
N GLU A 52 -17.18 -26.16 20.76
CA GLU A 52 -16.82 -27.38 20.01
C GLU A 52 -16.00 -27.09 18.75
N LEU A 53 -16.35 -26.02 18.01
CA LEU A 53 -15.62 -25.61 16.82
C LEU A 53 -14.23 -25.04 17.18
N GLU A 54 -14.15 -24.27 18.25
CA GLU A 54 -12.86 -23.77 18.75
C GLU A 54 -11.94 -24.89 19.22
N ASP A 55 -12.47 -25.89 19.92
CA ASP A 55 -11.71 -27.06 20.35
C ASP A 55 -11.30 -27.94 19.16
N ALA A 56 -12.16 -28.07 18.15
CA ALA A 56 -11.81 -28.76 16.91
C ALA A 56 -10.69 -28.04 16.13
N GLN A 57 -10.69 -26.72 16.16
CA GLN A 57 -9.62 -25.90 15.54
C GLN A 57 -8.28 -26.03 16.27
N ARG A 58 -8.30 -26.22 17.59
CA ARG A 58 -7.09 -26.41 18.41
C ARG A 58 -6.48 -27.80 18.31
N LYS A 59 -7.24 -28.78 17.82
CA LYS A 59 -6.72 -30.15 17.66
C LYS A 59 -5.81 -30.24 16.45
N PRO A 60 -4.66 -30.93 16.56
CA PRO A 60 -3.81 -31.23 15.41
C PRO A 60 -4.57 -32.02 14.34
N ALA A 61 -4.22 -31.82 13.09
CA ALA A 61 -4.72 -32.66 12.01
C ALA A 61 -4.38 -34.15 12.28
N PRO A 62 -5.28 -35.10 11.94
CA PRO A 62 -4.98 -36.52 12.08
C PRO A 62 -3.64 -36.90 11.42
N THR A 63 -2.92 -37.83 12.03
CA THR A 63 -1.65 -38.34 11.46
C THR A 63 -1.88 -39.01 10.11
N GLY A 64 -1.11 -38.62 9.10
CA GLY A 64 -1.19 -39.20 7.77
C GLY A 64 -2.19 -38.57 6.80
N VAL A 65 -2.99 -37.60 7.23
CA VAL A 65 -4.02 -36.96 6.38
C VAL A 65 -3.86 -35.45 6.39
N VAL A 66 -3.90 -34.83 5.20
CA VAL A 66 -4.04 -33.38 5.04
C VAL A 66 -5.52 -33.00 5.22
N THR A 67 -5.80 -32.04 6.06
CA THR A 67 -7.17 -31.56 6.33
C THR A 67 -7.34 -30.11 5.94
N GLY A 68 -8.59 -29.63 5.84
CA GLY A 68 -8.89 -28.21 5.67
C GLY A 68 -8.40 -27.38 6.85
N GLY A 69 -7.92 -26.17 6.58
CA GLY A 69 -7.45 -25.22 7.60
C GLY A 69 -8.49 -24.15 7.95
N ASP A 70 -8.16 -23.25 8.89
CA ASP A 70 -9.03 -22.18 9.41
C ASP A 70 -9.17 -21.01 8.42
N ILE A 71 -8.15 -20.82 7.57
CA ILE A 71 -8.16 -19.79 6.54
C ILE A 71 -8.88 -20.36 5.31
N PRO A 72 -9.87 -19.68 4.71
CA PRO A 72 -10.50 -20.17 3.49
C PRO A 72 -9.49 -20.50 2.38
N GLY A 73 -9.52 -21.73 1.88
CA GLY A 73 -8.57 -22.23 0.88
C GLY A 73 -7.20 -22.65 1.45
N SER A 74 -7.08 -22.79 2.77
CA SER A 74 -5.87 -23.32 3.44
C SER A 74 -6.00 -24.81 3.73
N PHE A 75 -4.87 -25.41 4.08
CA PHE A 75 -4.76 -26.81 4.52
C PHE A 75 -3.89 -26.90 5.78
N ARG A 76 -4.02 -28.01 6.51
CA ARG A 76 -3.17 -28.36 7.65
C ARG A 76 -2.36 -29.61 7.31
N LEU A 77 -1.09 -29.59 7.65
CA LEU A 77 -0.24 -30.78 7.57
C LEU A 77 -0.61 -31.80 8.67
N PRO A 78 -0.39 -33.10 8.45
CA PRO A 78 -0.63 -34.12 9.45
C PRO A 78 0.07 -33.80 10.79
N GLY A 79 -0.66 -33.93 11.90
CA GLY A 79 -0.15 -33.65 13.24
C GLY A 79 0.06 -32.16 13.56
N SER A 80 -0.35 -31.23 12.68
CA SER A 80 -0.21 -29.79 12.89
C SER A 80 -1.53 -29.11 13.22
N THR A 81 -1.48 -28.08 14.07
CA THR A 81 -2.59 -27.14 14.30
C THR A 81 -2.49 -25.92 13.38
N THR A 82 -1.39 -25.76 12.65
CA THR A 82 -1.12 -24.61 11.77
C THR A 82 -1.82 -24.79 10.43
N SER A 83 -2.67 -23.85 10.09
CA SER A 83 -3.25 -23.69 8.76
C SER A 83 -2.28 -22.97 7.84
N ILE A 84 -2.09 -23.49 6.63
CA ILE A 84 -1.17 -22.96 5.63
C ILE A 84 -1.96 -22.62 4.38
N LYS A 85 -1.77 -21.42 3.85
CA LYS A 85 -2.35 -20.96 2.59
C LYS A 85 -1.26 -20.47 1.66
N LEU A 86 -1.22 -21.01 0.47
CA LEU A 86 -0.45 -20.49 -0.67
C LEU A 86 -1.38 -19.62 -1.50
N GLY A 87 -0.84 -18.54 -2.06
CA GLY A 87 -1.60 -17.63 -2.90
C GLY A 87 -0.70 -16.73 -3.72
N GLY A 88 -1.34 -15.89 -4.50
CA GLY A 88 -0.63 -14.98 -5.37
C GLY A 88 -1.33 -14.79 -6.71
N TYR A 89 -0.56 -14.33 -7.68
CA TYR A 89 -1.02 -14.20 -9.05
C TYR A 89 0.15 -14.18 -10.01
N VAL A 90 -0.10 -14.64 -11.23
CA VAL A 90 0.77 -14.38 -12.38
C VAL A 90 0.23 -13.12 -13.07
N LYS A 91 1.11 -12.18 -13.38
CA LYS A 91 0.74 -10.97 -14.12
C LYS A 91 1.70 -10.75 -15.28
N PHE A 92 1.13 -10.58 -16.46
CA PHE A 92 1.79 -10.10 -17.66
C PHE A 92 1.45 -8.63 -17.87
N ASP A 93 2.43 -7.82 -18.21
CA ASP A 93 2.28 -6.41 -18.56
C ASP A 93 2.88 -6.16 -19.96
N ALA A 94 2.15 -5.43 -20.79
CA ALA A 94 2.62 -4.86 -22.04
C ALA A 94 2.53 -3.34 -21.93
N VAL A 95 3.66 -2.66 -21.99
CA VAL A 95 3.80 -1.24 -21.71
C VAL A 95 4.35 -0.53 -22.93
N TYR A 96 3.57 0.39 -23.49
CA TYR A 96 3.98 1.25 -24.59
C TYR A 96 4.10 2.69 -24.10
N SER A 97 5.30 3.24 -24.13
CA SER A 97 5.61 4.56 -23.57
C SER A 97 6.13 5.54 -24.62
N ASP A 98 5.70 6.78 -24.50
CA ASP A 98 6.22 7.94 -25.21
C ASP A 98 6.73 8.94 -24.16
N ILE A 99 8.04 9.22 -24.14
CA ILE A 99 8.73 9.96 -23.10
C ILE A 99 9.39 11.18 -23.73
N THR A 100 9.11 12.36 -23.18
CA THR A 100 9.86 13.57 -23.55
C THR A 100 11.17 13.59 -22.77
N GLN A 101 12.25 13.89 -23.43
CA GLN A 101 13.60 13.98 -22.90
C GLN A 101 14.25 12.63 -22.55
N GLY A 102 15.29 12.30 -23.23
CA GLY A 102 16.39 11.43 -22.87
C GLY A 102 16.16 9.95 -22.74
N VAL A 103 16.73 9.43 -21.74
CA VAL A 103 16.98 8.00 -21.55
C VAL A 103 15.72 7.25 -21.20
N ASP A 104 15.62 6.09 -21.76
CA ASP A 104 14.63 5.10 -21.51
C ASP A 104 14.45 4.79 -20.01
N ALA A 105 13.21 4.93 -19.55
CA ALA A 105 12.79 4.48 -18.24
C ALA A 105 12.48 2.98 -18.20
N VAL A 106 12.90 2.21 -19.16
CA VAL A 106 12.53 0.78 -19.35
C VAL A 106 12.83 -0.05 -18.14
N ALA A 107 13.98 0.17 -17.55
CA ALA A 107 14.36 -0.57 -16.37
C ALA A 107 13.36 -0.43 -15.22
N ASN A 108 12.56 0.64 -15.21
CA ASN A 108 11.68 1.03 -14.11
C ASN A 108 10.22 1.14 -14.51
N GLN A 109 9.70 0.18 -15.22
CA GLN A 109 8.30 0.11 -15.62
C GLN A 109 7.32 -0.02 -14.44
N GLN A 110 7.80 0.09 -13.22
CA GLN A 110 6.98 0.00 -12.01
C GLN A 110 6.59 1.36 -11.42
N THR A 111 7.47 2.37 -11.56
CA THR A 111 7.24 3.71 -11.03
C THR A 111 7.74 4.69 -12.07
N VAL A 112 6.82 5.30 -12.74
CA VAL A 112 7.14 6.11 -13.90
C VAL A 112 7.62 7.49 -13.53
N ASP A 113 7.01 8.08 -12.54
CA ASP A 113 7.22 9.46 -12.12
C ASP A 113 8.67 9.76 -11.71
N SER A 114 9.32 8.88 -10.96
CA SER A 114 10.71 9.05 -10.54
C SER A 114 11.71 8.76 -11.66
N ALA A 115 11.29 8.04 -12.69
CA ALA A 115 12.14 7.62 -13.79
C ALA A 115 11.95 8.45 -15.08
N ILE A 116 10.95 9.34 -15.13
CA ILE A 116 10.77 10.23 -16.29
C ILE A 116 12.00 11.11 -16.43
N PRO A 117 12.75 11.05 -17.56
CA PRO A 117 13.89 11.90 -17.79
C PRO A 117 13.46 13.36 -17.88
N VAL A 118 14.30 14.26 -17.36
CA VAL A 118 14.09 15.70 -17.41
C VAL A 118 15.22 16.36 -18.16
N GLY A 119 14.93 17.47 -18.80
CA GLY A 119 15.96 18.27 -19.48
C GLY A 119 15.40 19.58 -19.99
N PRO A 120 16.26 20.48 -20.50
CA PRO A 120 15.87 21.78 -21.01
C PRO A 120 14.77 21.65 -22.06
N THR A 121 13.76 22.49 -21.95
CA THR A 121 12.63 22.50 -22.87
C THR A 121 13.13 22.77 -24.31
N GLY A 122 12.84 21.85 -25.23
CA GLY A 122 13.04 22.10 -26.67
C GLY A 122 14.29 21.51 -27.30
N THR A 123 14.95 20.56 -26.66
CA THR A 123 16.01 19.75 -27.31
C THR A 123 15.41 18.53 -28.01
N PRO A 124 15.24 18.54 -29.36
CA PRO A 124 14.61 17.44 -30.09
C PRO A 124 15.37 16.10 -30.02
N ALA A 125 16.66 16.17 -29.68
CA ALA A 125 17.57 15.02 -29.71
C ALA A 125 17.23 13.95 -28.65
N ASP A 126 16.48 14.31 -27.62
CA ASP A 126 16.28 13.46 -26.46
C ASP A 126 14.86 12.88 -26.34
N HIS A 127 14.03 13.10 -27.34
CA HIS A 127 12.65 12.60 -27.36
C HIS A 127 12.60 11.16 -27.89
N LYS A 128 12.20 10.21 -27.05
CA LYS A 128 11.99 8.82 -27.43
C LYS A 128 10.51 8.51 -27.56
N ARG A 129 10.11 8.06 -28.73
CA ARG A 129 8.75 7.66 -29.07
C ARG A 129 8.66 6.17 -29.30
N GLY A 130 7.55 5.61 -28.86
CA GLY A 130 7.16 4.27 -29.28
C GLY A 130 7.98 3.16 -28.65
N GLN A 131 8.26 3.24 -27.36
CA GLN A 131 8.96 2.21 -26.66
C GLN A 131 8.02 1.15 -26.09
N LEU A 132 8.18 -0.10 -26.55
CA LEU A 132 7.41 -1.25 -26.07
C LEU A 132 8.26 -2.10 -25.14
N THR A 133 7.71 -2.43 -23.97
CA THR A 133 8.29 -3.40 -23.03
C THR A 133 7.25 -4.41 -22.61
N LEU A 134 7.62 -5.68 -22.58
CA LEU A 134 6.80 -6.79 -22.13
C LEU A 134 7.46 -7.44 -20.92
N HIS A 135 6.73 -7.65 -19.83
CA HIS A 135 7.31 -8.29 -18.65
C HIS A 135 6.27 -9.00 -17.77
N ALA A 136 6.75 -9.86 -16.87
CA ALA A 136 5.94 -10.53 -15.85
C ALA A 136 6.42 -10.21 -14.41
N ARG A 137 7.12 -9.10 -14.21
CA ARG A 137 7.80 -8.74 -12.95
C ARG A 137 6.86 -8.55 -11.77
N GLN A 138 5.58 -8.19 -12.01
CA GLN A 138 4.60 -8.00 -10.96
C GLN A 138 3.97 -9.31 -10.46
N THR A 139 4.32 -10.45 -11.05
CA THR A 139 3.92 -11.77 -10.53
C THR A 139 4.25 -11.87 -9.05
N ARG A 140 3.29 -12.32 -8.23
CA ARG A 140 3.42 -12.41 -6.77
C ARG A 140 3.21 -13.81 -6.28
N LEU A 141 3.99 -14.14 -5.26
CA LEU A 141 3.84 -15.36 -4.46
C LEU A 141 3.67 -14.95 -3.01
N ASN A 142 2.71 -15.57 -2.31
CA ASN A 142 2.56 -15.38 -0.89
C ASN A 142 2.27 -16.69 -0.14
N LEU A 143 2.67 -16.68 1.13
CA LEU A 143 2.42 -17.72 2.10
C LEU A 143 1.79 -17.09 3.34
N ALA A 144 0.62 -17.59 3.73
CA ALA A 144 -0.02 -17.20 4.98
C ALA A 144 -0.14 -18.42 5.90
N THR A 145 0.07 -18.19 7.21
CA THR A 145 -0.18 -19.21 8.22
C THR A 145 -1.10 -18.70 9.31
N SER A 146 -1.81 -19.60 9.98
CA SER A 146 -2.59 -19.31 11.18
C SER A 146 -2.49 -20.50 12.14
N THR A 147 -2.08 -20.22 13.37
CA THR A 147 -1.93 -21.20 14.44
C THR A 147 -2.74 -20.72 15.65
N PRO A 148 -3.72 -21.48 16.14
CA PRO A 148 -4.44 -21.17 17.36
C PRO A 148 -3.50 -21.19 18.57
N THR A 149 -3.59 -20.17 19.45
CA THR A 149 -2.83 -20.10 20.70
C THR A 149 -3.74 -19.63 21.84
N SER A 150 -3.26 -19.71 23.08
CA SER A 150 -3.96 -19.19 24.27
C SER A 150 -4.14 -17.67 24.24
N TYR A 151 -3.36 -16.95 23.43
CA TYR A 151 -3.42 -15.49 23.28
C TYR A 151 -4.17 -15.06 21.99
N GLY A 152 -4.90 -15.95 21.36
CA GLY A 152 -5.53 -15.77 20.06
C GLY A 152 -4.73 -16.42 18.93
N ASN A 153 -5.14 -16.20 17.70
CA ASN A 153 -4.44 -16.76 16.55
C ASN A 153 -3.10 -16.02 16.32
N MET A 154 -2.03 -16.78 16.30
CA MET A 154 -0.75 -16.32 15.75
C MET A 154 -0.83 -16.47 14.23
N THR A 155 -0.58 -15.40 13.48
CA THR A 155 -0.56 -15.46 12.03
C THR A 155 0.79 -15.01 11.50
N THR A 156 1.17 -15.53 10.33
CA THR A 156 2.30 -14.99 9.56
C THR A 156 1.89 -14.75 8.11
N PHE A 157 2.54 -13.80 7.46
CA PHE A 157 2.35 -13.52 6.05
C PHE A 157 3.67 -13.13 5.42
N ILE A 158 4.03 -13.82 4.33
CA ILE A 158 5.21 -13.53 3.52
C ILE A 158 4.76 -13.36 2.08
N GLU A 159 5.16 -12.27 1.45
CA GLU A 159 4.86 -11.98 0.03
C GLU A 159 6.08 -11.41 -0.67
N GLY A 160 6.28 -11.81 -1.91
CA GLY A 160 7.29 -11.24 -2.78
C GLY A 160 6.85 -11.11 -4.24
N ASP A 161 7.57 -10.28 -4.99
CA ASP A 161 7.46 -10.08 -6.43
C ASP A 161 8.84 -10.09 -7.10
N PHE A 162 8.89 -9.90 -8.42
CA PHE A 162 10.13 -9.92 -9.20
C PHE A 162 10.61 -8.53 -9.63
N PHE A 163 10.38 -7.52 -8.80
CA PHE A 163 10.93 -6.17 -8.97
C PHE A 163 12.20 -5.90 -8.15
N GLY A 164 12.90 -6.93 -7.68
CA GLY A 164 14.07 -6.79 -6.81
C GLY A 164 15.31 -6.25 -7.52
N ALA A 165 15.52 -6.62 -8.76
CA ALA A 165 16.59 -6.13 -9.62
C ALA A 165 16.19 -6.26 -11.08
N ASP A 166 16.84 -5.49 -11.94
CA ASP A 166 16.65 -5.61 -13.38
C ASP A 166 17.22 -6.94 -13.87
N GLY A 167 16.47 -7.56 -14.76
CA GLY A 167 16.85 -8.81 -15.38
C GLY A 167 17.66 -8.61 -16.64
N ASN A 168 17.89 -9.72 -17.32
CA ASN A 168 18.56 -9.76 -18.61
C ASN A 168 17.57 -10.22 -19.68
N GLU A 169 17.18 -9.34 -20.57
CA GLU A 169 16.23 -9.63 -21.66
C GLU A 169 16.83 -10.40 -22.83
N SER A 170 18.17 -10.56 -22.87
CA SER A 170 18.85 -11.20 -23.98
C SER A 170 18.53 -12.70 -24.11
N VAL A 171 18.24 -13.37 -22.99
CA VAL A 171 18.03 -14.82 -22.97
C VAL A 171 16.74 -15.23 -22.24
N THR A 172 16.48 -14.76 -21.03
CA THR A 172 15.40 -15.30 -20.18
C THR A 172 14.70 -14.26 -19.31
N ASN A 173 14.84 -12.98 -19.52
CA ASN A 173 14.18 -11.92 -18.74
C ASN A 173 14.20 -12.19 -17.21
N SER A 174 15.34 -12.64 -16.69
CA SER A 174 15.49 -13.02 -15.28
C SER A 174 15.52 -11.79 -14.38
N ASN A 175 14.47 -11.59 -13.61
CA ASN A 175 14.33 -10.47 -12.68
C ASN A 175 14.52 -10.94 -11.24
N GLY A 176 15.11 -10.09 -10.39
CA GLY A 176 15.36 -10.39 -8.99
C GLY A 176 14.08 -10.46 -8.16
N PHE A 177 13.95 -11.51 -7.34
CA PHE A 177 12.89 -11.61 -6.36
C PHE A 177 13.15 -10.66 -5.18
N ARG A 178 12.11 -9.97 -4.69
CA ARG A 178 12.20 -9.13 -3.49
C ARG A 178 11.07 -9.43 -2.53
N ILE A 179 11.35 -9.26 -1.23
CA ILE A 179 10.34 -9.33 -0.18
C ILE A 179 9.52 -8.04 -0.19
N ARG A 180 8.20 -8.19 -0.26
CA ARG A 180 7.24 -7.11 -0.08
C ARG A 180 6.76 -7.03 1.35
N HIS A 181 6.26 -8.14 1.86
CA HIS A 181 5.76 -8.31 3.21
C HIS A 181 6.42 -9.51 3.88
N ALA A 182 6.75 -9.37 5.15
CA ALA A 182 7.22 -10.47 6.00
C ALA A 182 6.90 -10.07 7.45
N TYR A 183 5.73 -10.48 7.96
CA TYR A 183 5.29 -10.10 9.29
C TYR A 183 4.51 -11.22 9.98
N GLY A 184 4.44 -11.11 11.30
CA GLY A 184 3.57 -11.93 12.13
C GLY A 184 2.64 -11.09 12.99
N THR A 185 1.51 -11.67 13.39
CA THR A 185 0.59 -11.04 14.34
C THR A 185 0.26 -11.99 15.49
N LEU A 186 0.04 -11.43 16.67
CA LEU A 186 -0.53 -12.13 17.81
C LEU A 186 -1.51 -11.19 18.52
N GLY A 187 -2.79 -11.53 18.47
CA GLY A 187 -3.83 -10.62 18.93
C GLY A 187 -3.79 -9.27 18.21
N ASN A 188 -3.61 -8.20 18.97
CA ASN A 188 -3.56 -6.82 18.45
C ASN A 188 -2.16 -6.37 18.00
N PHE A 189 -1.15 -7.20 18.22
CA PHE A 189 0.24 -6.86 17.95
C PHE A 189 0.71 -7.40 16.60
N LEU A 190 1.41 -6.58 15.83
CA LEU A 190 2.09 -6.92 14.59
C LEU A 190 3.58 -6.60 14.72
N ALA A 191 4.43 -7.49 14.24
CA ALA A 191 5.86 -7.24 14.08
C ALA A 191 6.36 -7.79 12.75
N GLY A 192 7.22 -7.03 12.07
CA GLY A 192 7.83 -7.39 10.79
C GLY A 192 7.69 -6.31 9.74
N GLN A 193 7.95 -6.66 8.48
CA GLN A 193 7.86 -5.75 7.34
C GLN A 193 6.45 -5.73 6.77
N TYR A 194 5.81 -4.58 6.83
CA TYR A 194 4.45 -4.35 6.31
C TYR A 194 4.32 -2.92 5.76
N TRP A 195 3.17 -2.60 5.16
CA TRP A 195 2.83 -1.22 4.83
C TRP A 195 2.94 -0.32 6.05
N THR A 196 3.50 0.86 5.85
CA THR A 196 3.54 1.89 6.92
C THR A 196 2.15 2.13 7.49
N ASN A 197 2.10 2.47 8.77
CA ASN A 197 0.86 2.87 9.43
C ASN A 197 0.40 4.30 9.06
N PHE A 198 1.20 5.02 8.26
CA PHE A 198 0.92 6.41 7.88
C PHE A 198 -0.23 6.54 6.88
N PHE A 199 -0.73 5.45 6.33
CA PHE A 199 -1.92 5.44 5.46
C PHE A 199 -2.66 4.10 5.57
N ASP A 200 -3.82 3.98 4.88
CA ASP A 200 -4.56 2.72 4.76
C ASP A 200 -4.50 2.23 3.31
N GLU A 201 -3.88 1.06 3.10
CA GLU A 201 -3.74 0.43 1.78
C GLU A 201 -5.08 0.13 1.08
N ASN A 202 -6.19 0.09 1.83
CA ASN A 202 -7.53 -0.07 1.25
C ASN A 202 -8.02 1.18 0.52
N THR A 203 -7.33 2.30 0.69
CA THR A 203 -7.67 3.56 0.02
C THR A 203 -6.95 3.75 -1.31
N TYR A 204 -6.02 2.85 -1.69
CA TYR A 204 -5.35 2.94 -2.98
C TYR A 204 -6.34 3.04 -4.15
N ALA A 205 -6.05 3.93 -5.07
CA ALA A 205 -6.73 3.99 -6.35
C ALA A 205 -6.46 2.71 -7.15
N GLU A 206 -7.45 2.21 -7.88
CA GLU A 206 -7.28 1.01 -8.70
C GLU A 206 -6.64 1.38 -10.03
N THR A 207 -5.36 1.00 -10.21
CA THR A 207 -4.58 1.19 -11.44
C THR A 207 -4.21 -0.17 -12.05
N VAL A 208 -3.94 -0.19 -13.36
CA VAL A 208 -3.30 -1.32 -14.06
C VAL A 208 -1.80 -1.27 -13.86
N GLU A 209 -1.24 -0.08 -13.86
CA GLU A 209 0.16 0.21 -13.53
C GLU A 209 0.46 -0.14 -12.07
N PHE A 210 1.72 -0.51 -11.78
CA PHE A 210 2.14 -0.98 -10.45
C PHE A 210 2.32 0.14 -9.43
N GLY A 211 2.88 1.29 -9.85
CA GLY A 211 3.30 2.36 -8.95
C GLY A 211 2.14 3.16 -8.36
N GLY A 212 1.01 3.23 -9.08
CA GLY A 212 -0.12 4.07 -8.71
C GLY A 212 0.07 5.55 -9.07
N PRO A 213 -0.81 6.44 -8.61
CA PRO A 213 -0.75 7.86 -8.93
C PRO A 213 0.35 8.58 -8.14
N VAL A 214 0.89 9.66 -8.70
CA VAL A 214 1.91 10.48 -8.03
C VAL A 214 1.43 10.95 -6.65
N GLY A 215 2.35 10.99 -5.68
CA GLY A 215 2.04 11.46 -4.33
C GLY A 215 1.30 10.47 -3.44
N GLU A 216 1.09 9.26 -3.89
CA GLU A 216 0.65 8.14 -3.07
C GLU A 216 1.70 7.81 -1.99
N ILE A 217 1.26 7.46 -0.78
CA ILE A 217 2.17 6.91 0.24
C ILE A 217 2.48 5.46 -0.11
N PHE A 218 3.72 5.17 -0.47
CA PHE A 218 4.12 3.86 -0.99
C PHE A 218 5.40 3.35 -0.30
N ILE A 219 5.29 3.03 0.98
CA ILE A 219 6.41 2.51 1.77
C ILE A 219 6.02 1.24 2.52
N ARG A 220 6.91 0.25 2.48
CA ARG A 220 6.88 -0.95 3.31
C ARG A 220 8.18 -1.01 4.09
N GLN A 221 8.07 -1.18 5.40
CA GLN A 221 9.23 -1.17 6.27
C GLN A 221 9.02 -2.04 7.50
N ALA A 222 10.11 -2.45 8.14
CA ALA A 222 10.07 -3.16 9.41
C ALA A 222 9.42 -2.28 10.49
N GLN A 223 8.53 -2.85 11.28
CA GLN A 223 7.76 -2.14 12.28
C GLN A 223 7.27 -3.04 13.40
N MET A 224 6.94 -2.42 14.52
CA MET A 224 6.08 -2.95 15.56
C MET A 224 4.83 -2.09 15.60
N ARG A 225 3.63 -2.70 15.57
CA ARG A 225 2.35 -2.00 15.57
C ARG A 225 1.38 -2.64 16.53
N TRP A 226 0.71 -1.81 17.30
CA TRP A 226 -0.47 -2.17 18.05
C TRP A 226 -1.71 -1.61 17.37
N THR A 227 -2.74 -2.44 17.19
CA THR A 227 -4.02 -2.04 16.62
C THR A 227 -5.15 -2.41 17.57
N GLN A 228 -5.92 -1.43 18.01
CA GLN A 228 -7.05 -1.62 18.91
C GLN A 228 -8.36 -1.32 18.18
N PRO A 229 -9.18 -2.33 17.91
CA PRO A 229 -10.52 -2.12 17.36
C PRO A 229 -11.47 -1.50 18.39
N PHE A 230 -12.45 -0.74 17.90
CA PHE A 230 -13.61 -0.25 18.62
C PHE A 230 -14.86 -0.34 17.73
N ALA A 231 -16.04 0.01 18.25
CA ALA A 231 -17.33 -0.23 17.56
C ALA A 231 -17.41 0.37 16.14
N ALA A 232 -16.82 1.56 15.92
CA ALA A 232 -16.90 2.26 14.63
C ALA A 232 -15.58 2.21 13.83
N GLY A 233 -14.56 1.47 14.27
CA GLY A 233 -13.28 1.43 13.57
C GLY A 233 -12.13 0.87 14.40
N GLU A 234 -10.95 1.46 14.24
CA GLU A 234 -9.73 1.07 14.96
C GLU A 234 -8.81 2.27 15.14
N TRP A 235 -8.03 2.29 16.21
CA TRP A 235 -6.83 3.11 16.28
C TRP A 235 -5.60 2.22 16.30
N SER A 236 -4.49 2.73 15.79
CA SER A 236 -3.22 2.01 15.81
C SER A 236 -2.06 2.95 16.07
N ALA A 237 -1.01 2.40 16.69
CA ALA A 237 0.26 3.08 16.91
C ALA A 237 1.39 2.17 16.48
N SER A 238 2.41 2.73 15.82
CA SER A 238 3.58 1.99 15.35
C SER A 238 4.89 2.71 15.64
N MET A 239 5.93 1.91 15.76
CA MET A 239 7.33 2.31 15.64
C MET A 239 7.89 1.62 14.40
N GLU A 240 8.41 2.41 13.47
CA GLU A 240 8.80 1.95 12.14
C GLU A 240 10.27 2.28 11.86
N ASN A 241 10.90 1.51 10.97
CA ASN A 241 12.29 1.71 10.61
C ASN A 241 12.52 3.08 10.01
N ALA A 242 13.41 3.85 10.61
CA ALA A 242 13.79 5.17 10.13
C ALA A 242 14.80 5.07 8.97
N GLU A 243 14.74 6.03 8.08
CA GLU A 243 15.72 6.31 7.02
C GLU A 243 15.58 7.78 6.63
N SER A 244 16.62 8.58 6.73
CA SER A 244 16.61 9.99 6.34
C SER A 244 17.19 10.20 4.95
N LEU A 245 16.46 10.86 4.07
CA LEU A 245 16.87 11.19 2.70
C LEU A 245 17.20 12.68 2.57
N PHE A 246 18.42 13.00 2.16
CA PHE A 246 18.90 14.38 1.99
C PHE A 246 19.14 14.77 0.55
N ALA A 247 18.71 15.97 0.16
CA ALA A 247 19.21 16.64 -1.01
C ALA A 247 20.66 17.12 -0.73
N VAL A 248 21.57 16.78 -1.64
CA VAL A 248 23.00 17.15 -1.55
C VAL A 248 23.34 18.19 -2.58
N SER A 249 24.15 19.18 -2.20
CA SER A 249 24.63 20.21 -3.10
C SER A 249 25.58 19.63 -4.17
N GLY A 250 25.48 20.16 -5.39
CA GLY A 250 26.37 19.77 -6.49
C GLY A 250 26.06 18.41 -7.11
N ALA A 251 24.91 17.81 -6.81
CA ALA A 251 24.48 16.63 -7.53
C ALA A 251 24.34 16.94 -9.03
N PRO A 252 24.95 16.13 -9.92
CA PRO A 252 24.95 16.41 -11.34
C PRO A 252 23.54 16.38 -11.91
N LEU A 253 23.22 17.35 -12.75
CA LEU A 253 21.99 17.44 -13.57
C LEU A 253 21.95 16.39 -14.69
N THR A 254 22.63 15.26 -14.56
CA THR A 254 22.55 14.22 -15.58
C THR A 254 21.14 13.69 -15.63
N ALA A 255 20.63 13.69 -16.82
CA ALA A 255 19.28 13.28 -17.20
C ALA A 255 18.74 12.14 -16.30
N GLY A 256 17.93 12.52 -15.33
CA GLY A 256 17.13 11.57 -14.66
C GLY A 256 17.18 11.47 -13.15
N SER A 257 18.21 11.85 -12.41
CA SER A 257 18.05 11.83 -10.95
C SER A 257 19.27 12.29 -10.16
N ALA A 258 19.11 13.37 -9.43
CA ALA A 258 19.90 13.54 -8.24
C ALA A 258 19.42 12.48 -7.22
N THR A 259 20.26 11.52 -6.91
CA THR A 259 19.95 10.51 -5.90
C THR A 259 20.09 11.13 -4.51
N PRO A 260 19.08 11.09 -3.65
CA PRO A 260 19.19 11.56 -2.28
C PRO A 260 20.30 10.80 -1.53
N LEU A 261 21.03 11.52 -0.68
CA LEU A 261 21.95 10.89 0.27
C LEU A 261 21.10 10.21 1.37
N ARG A 262 21.38 8.94 1.61
CA ARG A 262 20.83 8.19 2.74
C ARG A 262 21.68 8.42 3.97
N SER A 263 21.03 8.59 5.12
CA SER A 263 21.69 8.70 6.40
C SER A 263 21.66 7.34 7.12
N ASP A 264 22.78 6.66 7.22
CA ASP A 264 22.91 5.41 8.02
C ASP A 264 23.05 5.69 9.53
N ARG A 265 22.64 6.87 10.02
CA ARG A 265 22.86 7.33 11.39
C ARG A 265 21.56 7.69 12.11
N ASP A 266 20.43 7.20 11.64
CA ASP A 266 19.15 7.39 12.31
C ASP A 266 19.16 6.75 13.71
N ARG A 267 18.67 7.48 14.72
CA ARG A 267 18.72 7.06 16.13
C ARG A 267 17.37 6.67 16.72
N TYR A 268 16.31 7.19 16.14
CA TYR A 268 14.96 7.00 16.64
C TYR A 268 14.08 6.43 15.54
N PRO A 269 13.16 5.50 15.85
CA PRO A 269 12.20 5.02 14.89
C PRO A 269 11.24 6.15 14.46
N ASP A 270 10.63 6.02 13.31
CA ASP A 270 9.48 6.82 12.93
C ASP A 270 8.29 6.40 13.80
N ILE A 271 7.61 7.37 14.43
CA ILE A 271 6.45 7.13 15.30
C ILE A 271 5.20 7.56 14.58
N ILE A 272 4.23 6.66 14.48
CA ILE A 272 3.00 6.92 13.73
C ILE A 272 1.78 6.49 14.55
N GLY A 273 0.79 7.38 14.63
CA GLY A 273 -0.54 7.09 15.13
C GLY A 273 -1.57 7.21 14.03
N ARG A 274 -2.50 6.27 13.93
CA ARG A 274 -3.60 6.28 12.94
C ARG A 274 -4.93 6.01 13.62
N LEU A 275 -5.95 6.74 13.17
CA LEU A 275 -7.36 6.50 13.47
C LEU A 275 -8.09 6.15 12.16
N LYS A 276 -8.75 5.02 12.14
CA LYS A 276 -9.67 4.59 11.07
C LYS A 276 -11.07 4.49 11.63
N TRP A 277 -12.03 5.12 10.97
CA TRP A 277 -13.42 5.02 11.37
C TRP A 277 -14.34 4.85 10.17
N LYS A 278 -15.48 4.19 10.43
CA LYS A 278 -16.52 3.92 9.45
C LYS A 278 -17.81 4.56 9.91
N ASN A 279 -18.50 5.16 8.96
CA ASN A 279 -19.85 5.69 9.16
C ASN A 279 -20.67 5.50 7.87
N PRO A 280 -21.95 5.89 7.82
CA PRO A 280 -22.78 5.73 6.61
C PRO A 280 -22.25 6.43 5.36
N LEU A 281 -21.39 7.44 5.50
CA LEU A 281 -20.79 8.15 4.37
C LEU A 281 -19.59 7.42 3.77
N GLY A 282 -18.90 6.57 4.57
CA GLY A 282 -17.72 5.86 4.07
C GLY A 282 -16.74 5.45 5.16
N THR A 283 -15.52 5.14 4.71
CA THR A 283 -14.37 4.81 5.56
C THR A 283 -13.36 5.94 5.48
N PHE A 284 -12.96 6.47 6.64
CA PHE A 284 -12.04 7.59 6.77
C PHE A 284 -10.85 7.19 7.62
N ASN A 285 -9.67 7.68 7.27
CA ASN A 285 -8.45 7.50 8.04
C ASN A 285 -7.76 8.84 8.23
N ALA A 286 -7.19 9.03 9.43
CA ALA A 286 -6.29 10.12 9.74
C ALA A 286 -5.05 9.54 10.43
N ALA A 287 -3.87 9.85 9.92
CA ALA A 287 -2.61 9.45 10.52
C ALA A 287 -1.73 10.67 10.79
N LEU A 288 -1.02 10.60 11.91
CA LEU A 288 0.00 11.56 12.32
C LEU A 288 1.33 10.84 12.46
N MET A 289 2.40 11.49 12.04
CA MET A 289 3.75 10.96 12.07
C MET A 289 4.71 11.96 12.69
N ALA A 290 5.65 11.46 13.49
CA ALA A 290 6.82 12.20 13.98
C ALA A 290 8.09 11.43 13.59
N ARG A 291 9.09 12.13 13.02
CA ARG A 291 10.35 11.57 12.55
C ARG A 291 11.53 12.41 12.99
N ASN A 292 12.64 11.75 13.28
CA ASN A 292 13.91 12.42 13.56
C ASN A 292 14.82 12.34 12.33
N ILE A 293 14.84 13.39 11.53
CA ILE A 293 15.68 13.50 10.32
C ILE A 293 17.09 13.88 10.76
N ARG A 294 18.06 12.99 10.51
CA ARG A 294 19.41 13.09 11.04
C ARG A 294 20.48 12.88 9.98
N ILE A 295 21.51 13.71 10.01
CA ILE A 295 22.75 13.47 9.29
C ILE A 295 23.91 13.43 10.31
N ASP A 296 24.88 12.56 10.06
CA ASP A 296 26.10 12.44 10.87
C ASP A 296 27.25 12.02 9.94
N SER A 297 27.89 13.01 9.35
CA SER A 297 28.99 12.86 8.39
C SER A 297 30.21 13.66 8.83
N ALA A 298 31.32 13.52 8.12
CA ALA A 298 32.53 14.29 8.40
C ALA A 298 32.33 15.82 8.28
N THR A 299 31.34 16.26 7.51
CA THR A 299 31.10 17.70 7.20
C THR A 299 29.84 18.26 7.83
N ALA A 300 28.93 17.41 8.34
CA ALA A 300 27.68 17.85 8.96
C ALA A 300 27.22 16.84 10.02
N ALA A 301 26.90 17.33 11.18
CA ALA A 301 26.29 16.55 12.29
C ALA A 301 25.16 17.37 12.89
N ASP A 302 23.91 17.01 12.52
CA ASP A 302 22.70 17.69 13.02
C ASP A 302 21.48 16.80 12.89
N ALA A 303 20.43 17.12 13.63
CA ALA A 303 19.16 16.42 13.55
C ALA A 303 17.98 17.34 13.85
N LYS A 304 16.83 17.06 13.22
CA LYS A 304 15.59 17.77 13.50
C LYS A 304 14.40 16.81 13.53
N TRP A 305 13.48 17.09 14.42
CA TRP A 305 12.18 16.44 14.40
C TRP A 305 11.29 17.10 13.36
N GLY A 306 10.70 16.27 12.53
CA GLY A 306 9.68 16.63 11.56
C GLY A 306 8.39 15.88 11.83
N GLU A 307 7.35 16.30 11.16
CA GLU A 307 5.98 15.83 11.33
C GLU A 307 5.27 15.65 9.99
N GLY A 308 4.25 14.83 9.98
CA GLY A 308 3.39 14.62 8.82
C GLY A 308 1.97 14.26 9.20
N VAL A 309 1.04 14.59 8.31
CA VAL A 309 -0.35 14.18 8.35
C VAL A 309 -0.74 13.49 7.07
N SER A 310 -1.51 12.41 7.18
CA SER A 310 -2.15 11.71 6.05
C SER A 310 -3.63 11.57 6.33
N LEU A 311 -4.45 11.98 5.37
CA LEU A 311 -5.90 11.83 5.38
C LEU A 311 -6.29 11.00 4.17
N THR A 312 -7.05 9.93 4.37
CA THR A 312 -7.51 9.07 3.28
C THR A 312 -8.96 8.68 3.47
N GLU A 313 -9.68 8.51 2.37
CA GLU A 313 -11.08 8.15 2.41
C GLU A 313 -11.50 7.23 1.27
N VAL A 314 -12.53 6.42 1.54
CA VAL A 314 -13.28 5.66 0.56
C VAL A 314 -14.76 5.92 0.80
N ILE A 315 -15.42 6.56 -0.16
CA ILE A 315 -16.84 6.91 -0.13
C ILE A 315 -17.57 6.05 -1.15
N PRO A 316 -18.46 5.13 -0.73
CA PRO A 316 -19.30 4.38 -1.66
C PRO A 316 -20.29 5.32 -2.35
N ILE A 317 -20.49 5.13 -3.65
CA ILE A 317 -21.44 5.89 -4.48
C ILE A 317 -22.44 4.90 -5.07
N GLY A 318 -23.70 5.03 -4.69
CA GLY A 318 -24.71 4.05 -5.03
C GLY A 318 -24.41 2.67 -4.45
N ASN A 319 -24.59 1.62 -5.25
CA ASN A 319 -24.44 0.23 -4.81
C ASN A 319 -23.10 -0.41 -5.23
N THR A 320 -22.40 0.18 -6.17
CA THR A 320 -21.24 -0.46 -6.83
C THR A 320 -20.01 0.43 -6.90
N ASP A 321 -20.22 1.72 -7.08
CA ASP A 321 -19.15 2.67 -7.33
C ASP A 321 -18.51 3.17 -6.05
N ASP A 322 -17.32 3.71 -6.16
CA ASP A 322 -16.66 4.41 -5.05
C ASP A 322 -15.81 5.59 -5.51
N PHE A 323 -15.70 6.56 -4.62
CA PHE A 323 -14.76 7.65 -4.69
C PHE A 323 -13.68 7.43 -3.64
N ARG A 324 -12.43 7.66 -4.00
CA ARG A 324 -11.26 7.57 -3.11
C ARG A 324 -10.46 8.83 -3.19
N ALA A 325 -10.00 9.30 -2.06
CA ALA A 325 -9.09 10.44 -1.99
C ALA A 325 -8.01 10.21 -0.95
N ASN A 326 -6.90 10.90 -1.17
CA ASN A 326 -5.76 10.93 -0.29
C ASN A 326 -5.20 12.34 -0.26
N PHE A 327 -4.80 12.81 0.92
CA PHE A 327 -4.07 14.05 1.11
C PHE A 327 -2.97 13.84 2.14
N ASN A 328 -1.75 14.22 1.81
CA ASN A 328 -0.61 14.16 2.70
C ASN A 328 0.11 15.51 2.74
N ALA A 329 0.55 15.92 3.92
CA ALA A 329 1.36 17.11 4.10
C ALA A 329 2.28 16.97 5.31
N GLY A 330 3.48 17.56 5.23
CA GLY A 330 4.43 17.55 6.34
C GLY A 330 5.82 18.00 5.92
N ASN A 331 6.69 18.17 6.91
CA ASN A 331 8.07 18.58 6.71
C ASN A 331 9.09 17.45 6.89
N ALA A 332 8.62 16.20 6.81
CA ALA A 332 9.45 15.00 6.90
C ALA A 332 8.80 13.80 6.17
N ILE A 333 7.96 14.04 5.17
CA ILE A 333 7.23 12.98 4.46
C ILE A 333 7.77 12.67 3.07
N GLY A 334 8.89 13.28 2.67
CA GLY A 334 9.45 13.14 1.32
C GLY A 334 9.71 11.68 0.94
N ARG A 335 10.36 10.93 1.84
CA ARG A 335 10.65 9.50 1.66
C ARG A 335 9.38 8.65 1.54
N TYR A 336 8.29 9.05 2.17
CA TYR A 336 7.04 8.30 2.19
C TYR A 336 6.26 8.40 0.89
N GLN A 337 6.48 9.49 0.12
CA GLN A 337 5.82 9.68 -1.16
C GLN A 337 6.55 8.88 -2.25
N LEU A 338 5.84 7.98 -2.92
CA LEU A 338 6.34 7.16 -4.03
C LEU A 338 7.75 6.60 -3.81
N SER A 339 7.96 5.96 -2.66
CA SER A 339 9.25 5.31 -2.34
C SER A 339 10.45 6.25 -2.37
N GLY A 340 10.28 7.49 -1.91
CA GLY A 340 11.38 8.46 -1.80
C GLY A 340 11.50 9.42 -2.96
N PHE A 341 10.37 9.79 -3.56
CA PHE A 341 10.35 10.75 -4.67
C PHE A 341 10.92 12.13 -4.31
N PHE A 342 10.72 12.57 -3.07
CA PHE A 342 11.33 13.80 -2.55
C PHE A 342 12.33 13.52 -1.44
N PRO A 343 13.37 14.37 -1.26
CA PRO A 343 14.18 14.32 -0.06
C PRO A 343 13.36 14.76 1.17
N ASP A 344 13.72 14.26 2.36
CA ASP A 344 13.15 14.70 3.64
C ASP A 344 13.68 16.07 4.07
N GLY A 345 14.88 16.41 3.59
CA GLY A 345 15.53 17.66 3.92
C GLY A 345 16.81 17.89 3.13
N TYR A 346 17.52 18.94 3.50
CA TYR A 346 18.83 19.29 2.95
C TYR A 346 19.73 19.84 4.06
N VAL A 347 21.03 19.87 3.77
CA VAL A 347 22.02 20.48 4.66
C VAL A 347 22.38 21.86 4.11
N ASP A 348 22.19 22.89 4.94
CA ASP A 348 22.55 24.25 4.55
C ASP A 348 24.09 24.49 4.59
N ALA A 349 24.53 25.66 4.12
CA ALA A 349 25.94 26.01 4.05
C ALA A 349 26.64 26.06 5.43
N THR A 350 25.90 26.03 6.52
CA THR A 350 26.42 25.99 7.90
C THR A 350 26.46 24.58 8.49
N GLY A 351 26.13 23.56 7.68
CA GLY A 351 26.11 22.17 8.11
C GLY A 351 24.86 21.81 8.93
N LYS A 352 23.79 22.62 8.87
CA LYS A 352 22.54 22.37 9.61
C LYS A 352 21.48 21.74 8.76
N VAL A 353 20.73 20.80 9.34
CA VAL A 353 19.57 20.15 8.71
C VAL A 353 18.45 21.18 8.56
N ARG A 354 17.89 21.23 7.36
CA ARG A 354 16.66 21.93 7.01
C ARG A 354 15.68 20.91 6.48
N LEU A 355 14.49 20.85 7.07
CA LEU A 355 13.45 19.94 6.64
C LEU A 355 12.76 20.48 5.38
N ALA A 356 12.44 19.60 4.44
CA ALA A 356 11.71 19.95 3.23
C ALA A 356 10.20 19.72 3.47
N GLN A 357 9.41 20.77 3.21
CA GLN A 357 7.95 20.64 3.20
C GLN A 357 7.53 19.88 1.95
N ALA A 358 6.70 18.88 2.12
CA ALA A 358 6.12 18.14 1.00
C ALA A 358 4.61 17.99 1.18
N LYS A 359 3.89 17.97 0.07
CA LYS A 359 2.45 17.75 0.03
C LYS A 359 2.06 16.97 -1.21
N SER A 360 1.04 16.14 -1.07
CA SER A 360 0.47 15.37 -2.18
C SER A 360 -1.02 15.14 -1.99
N ALA A 361 -1.70 14.91 -3.09
CA ALA A 361 -3.08 14.48 -3.10
C ALA A 361 -3.39 13.69 -4.36
N TYR A 362 -4.33 12.77 -4.25
CA TYR A 362 -5.04 12.23 -5.41
C TYR A 362 -6.54 12.12 -5.12
N ALA A 363 -7.31 12.08 -6.21
CA ALA A 363 -8.72 11.76 -6.22
C ALA A 363 -8.97 10.73 -7.31
N ALA A 364 -9.76 9.71 -7.01
CA ALA A 364 -10.08 8.61 -7.90
C ALA A 364 -11.57 8.28 -7.83
N TYR A 365 -12.21 8.17 -8.99
CA TYR A 365 -13.56 7.66 -9.11
C TYR A 365 -13.55 6.34 -9.84
N ARG A 366 -14.12 5.29 -9.21
CA ARG A 366 -14.27 3.97 -9.80
C ARG A 366 -15.73 3.70 -10.11
N HIS A 367 -16.00 3.36 -11.38
CA HIS A 367 -17.31 3.06 -11.91
C HIS A 367 -17.41 1.61 -12.39
N PHE A 368 -18.51 0.94 -12.02
CA PHE A 368 -18.84 -0.40 -12.51
C PHE A 368 -19.90 -0.33 -13.59
N TRP A 369 -19.48 -0.52 -14.84
CA TRP A 369 -20.39 -0.65 -16.00
C TRP A 369 -21.23 -1.92 -15.95
N SER A 370 -20.68 -2.97 -15.34
CA SER A 370 -21.34 -4.26 -15.12
C SER A 370 -20.58 -5.00 -13.99
N PRO A 371 -21.09 -6.15 -13.49
CA PRO A 371 -20.33 -6.97 -12.52
C PRO A 371 -18.95 -7.42 -13.01
N MET A 372 -18.71 -7.43 -14.32
CA MET A 372 -17.45 -7.86 -14.93
C MET A 372 -16.58 -6.70 -15.44
N LEU A 373 -17.14 -5.52 -15.65
CA LEU A 373 -16.46 -4.42 -16.32
C LEU A 373 -16.47 -3.17 -15.43
N ARG A 374 -15.30 -2.63 -15.13
CA ARG A 374 -15.12 -1.41 -14.33
C ARG A 374 -14.03 -0.52 -14.90
N SER A 375 -14.06 0.74 -14.54
CA SER A 375 -13.06 1.73 -14.91
C SER A 375 -12.76 2.64 -13.74
N SER A 376 -11.55 3.23 -13.70
CA SER A 376 -11.16 4.27 -12.77
C SER A 376 -10.62 5.48 -13.53
N LEU A 377 -11.01 6.68 -13.08
CA LEU A 377 -10.39 7.93 -13.47
C LEU A 377 -9.67 8.50 -12.24
N ILE A 378 -8.38 8.82 -12.37
CA ILE A 378 -7.53 9.23 -11.26
C ILE A 378 -6.77 10.48 -11.66
N LEU A 379 -6.77 11.48 -10.76
CA LEU A 379 -5.98 12.70 -10.90
C LEU A 379 -5.13 12.87 -9.65
N ALA A 380 -3.86 13.22 -9.82
CA ALA A 380 -2.92 13.34 -8.71
C ALA A 380 -1.88 14.45 -8.90
N ALA A 381 -1.40 14.98 -7.78
CA ALA A 381 -0.33 15.96 -7.73
C ALA A 381 0.48 15.85 -6.45
N SER A 382 1.78 16.13 -6.56
CA SER A 382 2.72 16.21 -5.45
C SER A 382 3.72 17.35 -5.64
N SER A 383 4.23 17.90 -4.55
CA SER A 383 5.23 18.96 -4.58
C SER A 383 6.04 19.08 -3.29
N THR A 384 7.24 19.67 -3.41
CA THR A 384 8.11 20.02 -2.28
C THR A 384 8.58 21.47 -2.38
N ASP A 385 9.00 22.04 -1.25
CA ASP A 385 9.61 23.38 -1.18
C ASP A 385 11.14 23.35 -1.24
N THR A 386 11.76 22.23 -1.61
CA THR A 386 13.24 22.16 -1.79
C THR A 386 13.74 23.39 -2.53
N PRO A 387 14.71 24.13 -1.96
CA PRO A 387 15.11 25.43 -2.49
C PRO A 387 15.84 25.29 -3.83
N GLY A 388 15.68 26.32 -4.70
CA GLY A 388 16.39 26.48 -5.96
C GLY A 388 17.74 27.22 -5.81
N GLY A 389 18.23 27.75 -6.90
CA GLY A 389 19.42 28.61 -6.90
C GLY A 389 20.73 27.89 -7.17
N GLY A 390 20.71 26.83 -7.97
CA GLY A 390 21.90 26.11 -8.43
C GLY A 390 22.41 25.04 -7.47
N THR A 391 21.89 24.97 -6.25
CA THR A 391 22.39 24.05 -5.21
C THR A 391 21.75 22.67 -5.31
N PHE A 392 20.45 22.58 -5.61
CA PHE A 392 19.69 21.35 -5.61
C PHE A 392 18.88 21.13 -6.90
N ASN A 393 19.33 21.69 -8.01
CA ASN A 393 18.59 21.81 -9.26
C ASN A 393 18.04 20.47 -9.80
N GLY A 394 18.80 19.39 -9.70
CA GLY A 394 18.39 18.08 -10.20
C GLY A 394 17.38 17.32 -9.34
N PHE A 395 17.01 17.83 -8.14
CA PHE A 395 16.05 17.16 -7.29
C PHE A 395 14.61 17.42 -7.74
N ASN A 396 13.72 16.47 -7.43
CA ASN A 396 12.31 16.60 -7.75
C ASN A 396 11.68 17.80 -7.03
N LYS A 397 10.90 18.59 -7.77
CA LYS A 397 10.14 19.73 -7.27
C LYS A 397 8.65 19.44 -7.22
N SER A 398 8.13 18.81 -8.26
CA SER A 398 6.72 18.43 -8.34
C SER A 398 6.50 17.34 -9.36
N ALA A 399 5.39 16.61 -9.18
CA ALA A 399 4.84 15.73 -10.18
C ALA A 399 3.32 15.84 -10.23
N ARG A 400 2.74 15.47 -11.36
CA ARG A 400 1.30 15.35 -11.55
C ARG A 400 1.01 14.19 -12.48
N SER A 401 -0.07 13.45 -12.22
CA SER A 401 -0.49 12.36 -13.09
C SER A 401 -2.00 12.35 -13.31
N ALA A 402 -2.39 11.76 -14.43
CA ALA A 402 -3.77 11.43 -14.77
C ALA A 402 -3.80 10.00 -15.31
N HIS A 403 -4.70 9.16 -14.78
CA HIS A 403 -4.86 7.79 -15.18
C HIS A 403 -6.31 7.55 -15.56
N ALA A 404 -6.53 6.76 -16.63
CA ALA A 404 -7.84 6.29 -17.03
C ALA A 404 -7.73 4.81 -17.42
N ASN A 405 -8.43 3.94 -16.74
CA ASN A 405 -8.35 2.52 -17.00
C ASN A 405 -9.70 1.88 -17.33
N LEU A 406 -9.64 0.69 -17.90
CA LEU A 406 -10.75 -0.21 -18.10
C LEU A 406 -10.29 -1.62 -17.72
N ILE A 407 -11.01 -2.28 -16.80
CA ILE A 407 -10.67 -3.60 -16.29
C ILE A 407 -11.85 -4.55 -16.47
N LEU A 408 -11.62 -5.61 -17.23
CA LEU A 408 -12.57 -6.70 -17.46
C LEU A 408 -12.18 -7.90 -16.59
N SER A 409 -13.12 -8.42 -15.81
CA SER A 409 -13.01 -9.66 -15.04
C SER A 409 -13.97 -10.70 -15.60
N PRO A 410 -13.61 -11.39 -16.71
CA PRO A 410 -14.53 -12.27 -17.44
C PRO A 410 -14.95 -13.49 -16.64
N VAL A 411 -14.10 -13.93 -15.72
CA VAL A 411 -14.34 -14.99 -14.76
C VAL A 411 -13.69 -14.64 -13.42
N PRO A 412 -14.11 -15.21 -12.29
CA PRO A 412 -13.41 -15.04 -11.03
C PRO A 412 -11.91 -15.36 -11.18
N ARG A 413 -11.06 -14.55 -10.53
CA ARG A 413 -9.59 -14.70 -10.53
C ARG A 413 -8.88 -14.37 -11.84
N VAL A 414 -9.54 -13.72 -12.81
CA VAL A 414 -8.89 -13.19 -14.01
C VAL A 414 -9.24 -11.72 -14.18
N ASN A 415 -8.21 -10.89 -14.31
CA ASN A 415 -8.37 -9.48 -14.70
C ASN A 415 -7.60 -9.21 -15.99
N LEU A 416 -8.27 -8.58 -16.96
CA LEU A 416 -7.66 -8.02 -18.16
C LEU A 416 -7.81 -6.50 -18.05
N GLY A 417 -6.71 -5.78 -17.98
CA GLY A 417 -6.72 -4.34 -17.77
C GLY A 417 -6.04 -3.59 -18.90
N MET A 418 -6.56 -2.41 -19.22
CA MET A 418 -5.92 -1.42 -20.08
C MET A 418 -5.94 -0.08 -19.37
N GLU A 419 -4.85 0.69 -19.46
CA GLU A 419 -4.71 2.00 -18.79
C GLU A 419 -3.97 2.99 -19.66
N LEU A 420 -4.50 4.19 -19.76
CA LEU A 420 -3.84 5.36 -20.30
C LEU A 420 -3.30 6.19 -19.14
N ILE A 421 -2.04 6.57 -19.23
CA ILE A 421 -1.34 7.35 -18.21
C ILE A 421 -0.70 8.57 -18.85
N TYR A 422 -0.92 9.71 -18.22
CA TYR A 422 -0.15 10.93 -18.45
C TYR A 422 0.54 11.31 -17.15
N GLU A 423 1.85 11.59 -17.22
CA GLU A 423 2.60 12.12 -16.10
C GLU A 423 3.51 13.27 -16.52
N LYS A 424 3.72 14.20 -15.58
CA LYS A 424 4.71 15.26 -15.70
C LYS A 424 5.53 15.33 -14.42
N ARG A 425 6.85 15.21 -14.57
CA ARG A 425 7.85 15.44 -13.53
C ARG A 425 8.55 16.76 -13.76
N THR A 426 8.75 17.56 -12.71
CA THR A 426 9.48 18.83 -12.74
C THR A 426 10.54 18.81 -11.65
N VAL A 427 11.76 19.22 -11.96
CA VAL A 427 12.85 19.37 -10.99
C VAL A 427 12.98 20.81 -10.51
N VAL A 428 13.86 21.05 -9.54
CA VAL A 428 13.96 22.32 -8.80
C VAL A 428 14.32 23.53 -9.67
N ASP A 429 15.12 23.36 -10.73
CA ASP A 429 15.46 24.43 -11.68
C ASP A 429 14.35 24.78 -12.69
N GLY A 430 13.28 23.98 -12.71
CA GLY A 430 12.14 24.17 -13.61
C GLY A 430 12.16 23.29 -14.86
N ASP A 431 13.23 22.55 -15.09
CA ASP A 431 13.27 21.56 -16.14
C ASP A 431 12.25 20.45 -15.88
N PHE A 432 11.67 19.89 -16.92
CA PHE A 432 10.63 18.89 -16.77
C PHE A 432 10.71 17.80 -17.84
N GLY A 433 10.04 16.70 -17.57
CA GLY A 433 9.76 15.65 -18.52
C GLY A 433 8.31 15.23 -18.45
N THR A 434 7.78 14.65 -19.52
CA THR A 434 6.43 14.08 -19.59
C THR A 434 6.47 12.65 -20.08
N LEU A 435 5.50 11.87 -19.63
CA LEU A 435 5.25 10.51 -20.07
C LEU A 435 3.81 10.40 -20.56
N HIS A 436 3.64 9.76 -21.70
CA HIS A 436 2.37 9.21 -22.14
C HIS A 436 2.52 7.70 -22.26
N ARG A 437 1.64 6.95 -21.60
CA ARG A 437 1.74 5.49 -21.57
C ARG A 437 0.39 4.86 -21.88
N LEU A 438 0.44 3.80 -22.68
CA LEU A 438 -0.63 2.82 -22.79
C LEU A 438 -0.09 1.52 -22.19
N GLN A 439 -0.77 1.01 -21.17
CA GLN A 439 -0.43 -0.25 -20.54
C GLN A 439 -1.59 -1.23 -20.67
N PHE A 440 -1.28 -2.45 -21.03
CA PHE A 440 -2.17 -3.60 -20.95
C PHE A 440 -1.64 -4.58 -19.90
N ALA A 441 -2.53 -5.24 -19.15
CA ALA A 441 -2.16 -6.31 -18.23
C ALA A 441 -3.15 -7.46 -18.27
N ALA A 442 -2.63 -8.68 -18.12
CA ALA A 442 -3.41 -9.89 -17.83
C ALA A 442 -2.96 -10.47 -16.50
N GLN A 443 -3.88 -10.68 -15.57
CA GLN A 443 -3.60 -11.11 -14.22
C GLN A 443 -4.45 -12.33 -13.84
N TYR A 444 -3.81 -13.38 -13.36
CA TYR A 444 -4.41 -14.67 -13.01
C TYR A 444 -4.10 -15.00 -11.56
N PHE A 445 -5.13 -15.05 -10.71
CA PHE A 445 -5.00 -15.33 -9.27
C PHE A 445 -5.15 -16.82 -8.98
N PHE A 446 -4.41 -17.35 -8.00
CA PHE A 446 -4.51 -18.75 -7.56
C PHE A 446 -4.57 -18.88 -6.04
#